data_9b2243e7e91ea7e3343857b5735ff9fa
#
_entry.id   9b2243e7e91ea7e3343857b5735ff9fa
#
_cell.length_a   1.000
_cell.length_b   1.000
_cell.length_c   1.000
_cell.angle_alpha   90.00
_cell.angle_beta   90.00
_cell.angle_gamma   90.00
#
_symmetry.space_group_name_H-M   'P 1'
#
loop_
_entity.id
_entity.type
_entity.pdbx_description
1 polymer ?
#
loop_
_entity_poly.entity_id
_entity_poly.type
_entity_poly.pdbx_seq_one_letter_code
_entity_poly.pdbx_strand_id
1 'polypeptide(L)'
;MMKGKNRKKKHVKWLLAMIAIVIALTCIFLFQPFNSPSSHIEGTQEEKEFDALQIKGKWSQIIEKYQERPTSSLACRKVMRLAQIQKGLVGKEAIYECLSDSREVLTSPTAALMMSDVYMQLGMVNMAQRAAFEAMVKTHDIKDNGRALRRLTETALITGQYDLALKYISILEDNPTHRKWARDMRKAVENPDFIEQIPAYQIIKKTYETAEDTFFL
;
A
#
# COMPACT_ATOMS: atom_id res chain seq x y z
N MET A 1 -32.54 -9.50 71.15
CA MET A 1 -32.45 -10.29 69.89
C MET A 1 -32.43 -9.41 68.62
N MET A 2 -31.80 -8.25 68.60
CA MET A 2 -31.80 -7.28 67.44
C MET A 2 -30.45 -7.02 66.78
N LYS A 3 -29.31 -7.51 67.28
CA LYS A 3 -27.97 -7.27 66.74
C LYS A 3 -27.59 -8.14 65.49
N GLY A 4 -28.25 -9.28 65.31
CA GLY A 4 -27.89 -10.25 64.23
C GLY A 4 -28.43 -9.86 62.82
N LYS A 5 -29.57 -9.12 62.78
CA LYS A 5 -30.25 -8.78 61.52
C LYS A 5 -29.52 -7.65 60.73
N ASN A 6 -28.79 -6.81 61.45
CA ASN A 6 -28.07 -5.67 60.84
C ASN A 6 -26.69 -6.11 60.25
N ARG A 7 -26.08 -7.16 60.83
CA ARG A 7 -24.83 -7.76 60.30
C ARG A 7 -25.06 -8.45 58.96
N LYS A 8 -26.13 -9.25 58.87
CA LYS A 8 -26.50 -9.94 57.60
C LYS A 8 -26.81 -8.95 56.47
N LYS A 9 -27.50 -7.84 56.74
CA LYS A 9 -27.79 -6.79 55.75
C LYS A 9 -26.53 -6.06 55.27
N LYS A 10 -25.51 -5.87 56.12
CA LYS A 10 -24.21 -5.28 55.74
C LYS A 10 -23.42 -6.24 54.84
N HIS A 11 -23.38 -7.52 55.16
CA HIS A 11 -22.70 -8.52 54.31
C HIS A 11 -23.35 -8.66 52.93
N VAL A 12 -24.68 -8.64 52.84
CA VAL A 12 -25.38 -8.70 51.55
C VAL A 12 -25.09 -7.45 50.70
N LYS A 13 -25.08 -6.27 51.29
CA LYS A 13 -24.73 -5.03 50.58
C LYS A 13 -23.28 -5.05 50.07
N TRP A 14 -22.35 -5.59 50.89
CA TRP A 14 -20.95 -5.71 50.50
C TRP A 14 -20.75 -6.73 49.36
N LEU A 15 -21.47 -7.86 49.41
CA LEU A 15 -21.47 -8.88 48.36
C LEU A 15 -22.00 -8.34 47.03
N LEU A 16 -23.10 -7.56 47.09
CA LEU A 16 -23.66 -6.92 45.87
C LEU A 16 -22.71 -5.86 45.29
N ALA A 17 -22.01 -5.11 46.14
CA ALA A 17 -21.01 -4.15 45.68
C ALA A 17 -19.82 -4.84 45.00
N MET A 18 -19.34 -5.96 45.54
CA MET A 18 -18.27 -6.75 44.93
C MET A 18 -18.70 -7.35 43.59
N ILE A 19 -19.93 -7.86 43.46
CA ILE A 19 -20.48 -8.37 42.23
C ILE A 19 -20.57 -7.25 41.16
N ALA A 20 -21.03 -6.05 41.56
CA ALA A 20 -21.10 -4.89 40.67
C ALA A 20 -19.71 -4.44 40.17
N ILE A 21 -18.69 -4.48 41.04
CA ILE A 21 -17.30 -4.17 40.66
C ILE A 21 -16.75 -5.23 39.69
N VAL A 22 -17.01 -6.51 39.92
CA VAL A 22 -16.59 -7.58 39.03
C VAL A 22 -17.26 -7.46 37.64
N ILE A 23 -18.56 -7.14 37.61
CA ILE A 23 -19.29 -6.89 36.35
C ILE A 23 -18.73 -5.65 35.63
N ALA A 24 -18.44 -4.57 36.34
CA ALA A 24 -17.85 -3.37 35.76
C ALA A 24 -16.46 -3.66 35.18
N LEU A 25 -15.63 -4.41 35.91
CA LEU A 25 -14.28 -4.80 35.41
C LEU A 25 -14.36 -5.74 34.21
N THR A 26 -15.30 -6.68 34.19
CA THR A 26 -15.50 -7.57 33.03
C THR A 26 -16.06 -6.78 31.83
N CYS A 27 -16.97 -5.83 32.05
CA CYS A 27 -17.43 -4.94 30.99
C CYS A 27 -16.28 -4.07 30.44
N ILE A 28 -15.43 -3.50 31.29
CA ILE A 28 -14.26 -2.73 30.86
C ILE A 28 -13.30 -3.63 30.04
N PHE A 29 -13.11 -4.87 30.45
CA PHE A 29 -12.24 -5.84 29.73
C PHE A 29 -12.84 -6.29 28.42
N LEU A 30 -14.16 -6.47 28.32
CA LEU A 30 -14.87 -6.88 27.09
C LEU A 30 -15.09 -5.69 26.13
N PHE A 31 -15.20 -4.47 26.64
CA PHE A 31 -15.33 -3.23 25.86
C PHE A 31 -14.02 -2.48 25.67
N GLN A 32 -12.88 -3.03 26.10
CA GLN A 32 -11.63 -2.52 25.58
C GLN A 32 -11.68 -2.74 24.08
N PRO A 33 -11.63 -1.68 23.24
CA PRO A 33 -11.39 -1.90 21.83
C PRO A 33 -10.14 -2.76 21.80
N PHE A 34 -10.21 -3.87 21.08
CA PHE A 34 -9.06 -4.72 20.82
C PHE A 34 -8.10 -3.89 19.97
N ASN A 35 -7.46 -2.93 20.61
CA ASN A 35 -6.27 -2.28 20.15
C ASN A 35 -5.17 -3.34 20.26
N SER A 36 -5.19 -4.32 19.34
CA SER A 36 -3.93 -4.87 18.93
C SER A 36 -3.11 -3.62 18.58
N PRO A 37 -1.91 -3.46 19.12
CA PRO A 37 -0.94 -2.58 18.50
C PRO A 37 -0.67 -3.20 17.12
N SER A 38 -1.54 -2.90 16.14
CA SER A 38 -1.12 -2.90 14.78
C SER A 38 -0.02 -1.85 14.80
N SER A 39 1.21 -2.31 14.97
CA SER A 39 2.38 -1.53 14.65
C SER A 39 2.16 -1.15 13.21
N HIS A 40 1.53 0.01 12.99
CA HIS A 40 1.51 0.66 11.71
C HIS A 40 2.97 0.91 11.40
N ILE A 41 3.59 -0.03 10.70
CA ILE A 41 4.89 0.17 10.12
C ILE A 41 4.63 1.11 8.94
N GLU A 42 4.35 2.38 9.25
CA GLU A 42 4.54 3.43 8.27
C GLU A 42 5.96 3.27 7.75
N GLY A 43 6.17 3.49 6.46
CA GLY A 43 7.51 3.45 5.89
C GLY A 43 8.48 4.32 6.68
N THR A 44 9.74 3.91 6.74
CA THR A 44 10.79 4.68 7.40
C THR A 44 10.86 6.09 6.81
N GLN A 45 11.43 7.05 7.55
CA GLN A 45 11.63 8.41 7.03
C GLN A 45 12.46 8.40 5.73
N GLU A 46 13.44 7.51 5.66
CA GLU A 46 14.25 7.31 4.46
C GLU A 46 13.41 6.83 3.26
N GLU A 47 12.53 5.84 3.46
CA GLU A 47 11.60 5.38 2.41
C GLU A 47 10.69 6.50 1.92
N LYS A 48 10.14 7.32 2.82
CA LYS A 48 9.30 8.48 2.47
C LYS A 48 10.06 9.51 1.62
N GLU A 49 11.34 9.74 1.92
CA GLU A 49 12.18 10.66 1.15
C GLU A 49 12.51 10.10 -0.24
N PHE A 50 12.89 8.82 -0.35
CA PHE A 50 13.12 8.17 -1.64
C PHE A 50 11.86 8.12 -2.49
N ASP A 51 10.72 7.81 -1.88
CA ASP A 51 9.42 7.81 -2.54
C ASP A 51 9.05 9.18 -3.11
N ALA A 52 9.23 10.25 -2.32
CA ALA A 52 8.98 11.60 -2.76
C ALA A 52 9.86 12.04 -3.95
N LEU A 53 11.11 11.58 -4.00
CA LEU A 53 12.02 11.81 -5.12
C LEU A 53 11.62 10.99 -6.34
N GLN A 54 11.22 9.72 -6.14
CA GLN A 54 10.75 8.80 -7.18
C GLN A 54 9.49 9.35 -7.89
N ILE A 55 8.48 9.77 -7.13
CA ILE A 55 7.25 10.37 -7.67
C ILE A 55 7.56 11.59 -8.54
N LYS A 56 8.56 12.39 -8.17
CA LYS A 56 8.98 13.59 -8.90
C LYS A 56 9.95 13.30 -10.05
N GLY A 57 10.34 12.04 -10.26
CA GLY A 57 11.34 11.67 -11.27
C GLY A 57 12.73 12.27 -11.02
N LYS A 58 13.09 12.55 -9.77
CA LYS A 58 14.37 13.18 -9.39
C LYS A 58 15.51 12.15 -9.31
N TRP A 59 15.74 11.45 -10.42
CA TRP A 59 16.67 10.30 -10.48
C TRP A 59 18.09 10.63 -10.06
N SER A 60 18.63 11.79 -10.47
CA SER A 60 19.98 12.21 -10.06
C SER A 60 20.08 12.40 -8.56
N GLN A 61 19.06 13.01 -7.93
CA GLN A 61 19.05 13.23 -6.47
C GLN A 61 18.92 11.93 -5.68
N ILE A 62 18.23 10.90 -6.23
CA ILE A 62 18.18 9.57 -5.63
C ILE A 62 19.57 8.93 -5.60
N ILE A 63 20.30 9.00 -6.72
CA ILE A 63 21.65 8.44 -6.83
C ILE A 63 22.62 9.15 -5.88
N GLU A 64 22.62 10.49 -5.88
CA GLU A 64 23.45 11.33 -5.01
C GLU A 64 23.18 11.02 -3.53
N LYS A 65 21.91 11.02 -3.12
CA LYS A 65 21.50 10.69 -1.75
C LYS A 65 21.98 9.30 -1.32
N TYR A 66 21.89 8.30 -2.20
CA TYR A 66 22.39 6.96 -1.91
C TYR A 66 23.93 6.91 -1.79
N GLN A 67 24.64 7.70 -2.60
CA GLN A 67 26.10 7.77 -2.53
C GLN A 67 26.58 8.44 -1.23
N GLU A 68 25.89 9.50 -0.80
CA GLU A 68 26.20 10.18 0.47
C GLU A 68 25.92 9.27 1.67
N ARG A 69 24.81 8.53 1.64
CA ARG A 69 24.41 7.63 2.72
C ARG A 69 23.74 6.37 2.17
N PRO A 70 24.51 5.27 2.03
CA PRO A 70 23.94 3.99 1.63
C PRO A 70 22.85 3.51 2.58
N THR A 71 21.75 3.04 2.01
CA THR A 71 20.56 2.59 2.75
C THR A 71 20.56 1.09 3.02
N SER A 72 20.00 0.67 4.15
CA SER A 72 19.67 -0.73 4.44
C SER A 72 18.33 -1.15 3.84
N SER A 73 17.43 -0.20 3.52
CA SER A 73 16.12 -0.50 2.93
C SER A 73 16.26 -1.12 1.54
N LEU A 74 15.67 -2.31 1.37
CA LEU A 74 15.64 -2.98 0.07
C LEU A 74 14.87 -2.18 -0.97
N ALA A 75 13.75 -1.56 -0.60
CA ALA A 75 12.96 -0.71 -1.49
C ALA A 75 13.78 0.48 -2.00
N CYS A 76 14.47 1.19 -1.11
CA CYS A 76 15.33 2.32 -1.49
C CYS A 76 16.46 1.88 -2.43
N ARG A 77 17.09 0.72 -2.19
CA ARG A 77 18.12 0.18 -3.09
C ARG A 77 17.58 -0.12 -4.48
N LYS A 78 16.36 -0.67 -4.59
CA LYS A 78 15.73 -0.96 -5.88
C LYS A 78 15.34 0.32 -6.62
N VAL A 79 14.83 1.33 -5.89
CA VAL A 79 14.57 2.66 -6.46
C VAL A 79 15.85 3.33 -6.94
N MET A 80 16.95 3.22 -6.19
CA MET A 80 18.26 3.70 -6.63
C MET A 80 18.71 2.99 -7.91
N ARG A 81 18.56 1.66 -7.99
CA ARG A 81 18.89 0.91 -9.20
C ARG A 81 18.03 1.34 -10.39
N LEU A 82 16.72 1.55 -10.18
CA LEU A 82 15.85 2.13 -11.19
C LEU A 82 16.34 3.52 -11.64
N ALA A 83 16.76 4.37 -10.70
CA ALA A 83 17.30 5.68 -11.02
C ALA A 83 18.56 5.60 -11.92
N GLN A 84 19.44 4.64 -11.68
CA GLN A 84 20.60 4.38 -12.54
C GLN A 84 20.19 3.94 -13.95
N ILE A 85 19.15 3.09 -14.08
CA ILE A 85 18.58 2.68 -15.37
C ILE A 85 18.01 3.89 -16.11
N GLN A 86 17.22 4.72 -15.42
CA GLN A 86 16.61 5.92 -16.01
C GLN A 86 17.64 6.97 -16.46
N LYS A 87 18.83 6.96 -15.85
CA LYS A 87 19.97 7.78 -16.26
C LYS A 87 20.88 7.11 -17.29
N GLY A 88 20.56 5.87 -17.71
CA GLY A 88 21.38 5.12 -18.66
C GLY A 88 22.76 4.68 -18.12
N LEU A 89 22.92 4.63 -16.80
CA LEU A 89 24.18 4.24 -16.14
C LEU A 89 24.34 2.72 -16.08
N VAL A 90 23.23 1.97 -16.09
CA VAL A 90 23.19 0.51 -16.09
C VAL A 90 22.06 0.02 -16.99
N GLY A 91 22.14 -1.20 -17.53
CA GLY A 91 21.07 -1.83 -18.28
C GLY A 91 19.91 -2.29 -17.39
N LYS A 92 18.76 -2.60 -17.99
CA LYS A 92 17.57 -3.09 -17.25
C LYS A 92 17.84 -4.43 -16.56
N GLU A 93 18.75 -5.23 -17.04
CA GLU A 93 19.14 -6.53 -16.49
C GLU A 93 19.63 -6.41 -15.05
N ALA A 94 20.27 -5.28 -14.71
CA ALA A 94 20.77 -5.02 -13.36
C ALA A 94 19.66 -5.00 -12.28
N ILE A 95 18.39 -4.79 -12.65
CA ILE A 95 17.29 -4.82 -11.70
C ILE A 95 16.75 -6.23 -11.51
N TYR A 96 16.80 -7.08 -12.55
CA TYR A 96 16.35 -8.48 -12.43
C TYR A 96 17.20 -9.26 -11.42
N GLU A 97 18.49 -8.98 -11.34
CA GLU A 97 19.37 -9.55 -10.30
C GLU A 97 18.92 -9.20 -8.87
N CYS A 98 18.23 -8.06 -8.71
CA CYS A 98 17.73 -7.59 -7.43
C CYS A 98 16.29 -7.99 -7.11
N LEU A 99 15.57 -8.66 -8.03
CA LEU A 99 14.15 -9.01 -7.85
C LEU A 99 13.92 -10.33 -7.10
N SER A 100 14.98 -11.14 -6.88
CA SER A 100 14.89 -12.47 -6.24
C SER A 100 14.28 -12.47 -4.82
N ASP A 101 14.31 -11.33 -4.11
CA ASP A 101 13.84 -11.20 -2.72
C ASP A 101 12.57 -10.33 -2.59
N SER A 102 11.56 -10.60 -3.41
CA SER A 102 10.37 -9.74 -3.47
C SER A 102 9.53 -9.67 -2.17
N ARG A 103 9.57 -10.70 -1.32
CA ARG A 103 8.75 -10.74 -0.09
C ARG A 103 9.27 -9.80 1.01
N GLU A 104 10.58 -9.65 1.12
CA GLU A 104 11.22 -8.82 2.16
C GLU A 104 11.16 -7.32 1.84
N VAL A 105 10.72 -6.95 0.64
CA VAL A 105 10.70 -5.56 0.17
C VAL A 105 9.40 -4.84 0.52
N LEU A 106 8.28 -5.57 0.55
CA LEU A 106 6.95 -4.98 0.77
C LEU A 106 6.62 -4.82 2.27
N THR A 107 7.58 -4.29 3.03
CA THR A 107 7.51 -4.23 4.51
C THR A 107 6.54 -3.19 5.02
N SER A 108 6.35 -2.10 4.28
CA SER A 108 5.47 -0.98 4.63
C SER A 108 4.59 -0.58 3.45
N PRO A 109 3.49 0.18 3.67
CA PRO A 109 2.70 0.75 2.58
C PRO A 109 3.55 1.60 1.62
N THR A 110 4.46 2.41 2.16
CA THR A 110 5.38 3.25 1.38
C THR A 110 6.31 2.39 0.51
N ALA A 111 6.97 1.40 1.11
CA ALA A 111 7.85 0.49 0.37
C ALA A 111 7.09 -0.27 -0.73
N ALA A 112 5.86 -0.72 -0.44
CA ALA A 112 5.02 -1.41 -1.41
C ALA A 112 4.62 -0.50 -2.59
N LEU A 113 4.30 0.78 -2.35
CA LEU A 113 4.01 1.76 -3.41
C LEU A 113 5.26 2.06 -4.24
N MET A 114 6.41 2.27 -3.60
CA MET A 114 7.70 2.45 -4.29
C MET A 114 7.99 1.29 -5.23
N MET A 115 7.79 0.06 -4.76
CA MET A 115 8.00 -1.14 -5.57
C MET A 115 6.98 -1.29 -6.69
N SER A 116 5.72 -0.93 -6.45
CA SER A 116 4.70 -0.91 -7.49
C SER A 116 5.10 0.00 -8.65
N ASP A 117 5.66 1.17 -8.36
CA ASP A 117 6.17 2.08 -9.38
C ASP A 117 7.39 1.51 -10.11
N VAL A 118 8.32 0.86 -9.39
CA VAL A 118 9.48 0.18 -10.00
C VAL A 118 9.01 -0.90 -10.98
N TYR A 119 8.14 -1.80 -10.53
CA TYR A 119 7.64 -2.89 -11.37
C TYR A 119 6.88 -2.37 -12.59
N MET A 120 6.06 -1.33 -12.42
CA MET A 120 5.32 -0.74 -13.53
C MET A 120 6.26 -0.19 -14.62
N GLN A 121 7.33 0.51 -14.23
CA GLN A 121 8.30 1.05 -15.19
C GLN A 121 9.12 -0.03 -15.91
N LEU A 122 9.19 -1.22 -15.34
CA LEU A 122 9.84 -2.39 -15.96
C LEU A 122 8.89 -3.22 -16.83
N GLY A 123 7.60 -2.86 -16.89
CA GLY A 123 6.57 -3.62 -17.59
C GLY A 123 6.09 -4.87 -16.84
N MET A 124 6.50 -5.04 -15.58
CA MET A 124 6.06 -6.14 -14.70
C MET A 124 4.71 -5.80 -14.06
N VAL A 125 3.66 -5.79 -14.88
CA VAL A 125 2.34 -5.25 -14.53
C VAL A 125 1.68 -6.03 -13.40
N ASN A 126 1.79 -7.37 -13.39
CA ASN A 126 1.23 -8.22 -12.33
C ASN A 126 1.94 -8.00 -10.99
N MET A 127 3.27 -7.85 -11.02
CA MET A 127 4.04 -7.52 -9.82
C MET A 127 3.69 -6.12 -9.29
N ALA A 128 3.49 -5.15 -10.18
CA ALA A 128 3.03 -3.80 -9.83
C ALA A 128 1.65 -3.83 -9.18
N GLN A 129 0.72 -4.64 -9.72
CA GLN A 129 -0.62 -4.84 -9.18
C GLN A 129 -0.56 -5.44 -7.77
N ARG A 130 0.22 -6.52 -7.59
CA ARG A 130 0.41 -7.16 -6.29
C ARG A 130 0.97 -6.19 -5.25
N ALA A 131 2.01 -5.45 -5.59
CA ALA A 131 2.61 -4.50 -4.67
C ALA A 131 1.64 -3.36 -4.30
N ALA A 132 0.84 -2.86 -5.24
CA ALA A 132 -0.21 -1.88 -4.96
C ALA A 132 -1.32 -2.44 -4.05
N PHE A 133 -1.70 -3.70 -4.24
CA PHE A 133 -2.67 -4.37 -3.38
C PHE A 133 -2.13 -4.56 -1.96
N GLU A 134 -0.87 -4.96 -1.80
CA GLU A 134 -0.20 -5.04 -0.50
C GLU A 134 -0.16 -3.68 0.21
N ALA A 135 0.12 -2.60 -0.51
CA ALA A 135 0.05 -1.26 0.04
C ALA A 135 -1.36 -0.91 0.53
N MET A 136 -2.38 -1.23 -0.27
CA MET A 136 -3.77 -0.98 0.06
C MET A 136 -4.20 -1.73 1.33
N VAL A 137 -3.84 -3.00 1.46
CA VAL A 137 -4.20 -3.83 2.64
C VAL A 137 -3.50 -3.35 3.91
N LYS A 138 -2.29 -2.82 3.79
CA LYS A 138 -1.51 -2.29 4.91
C LYS A 138 -1.93 -0.89 5.36
N THR A 139 -2.73 -0.19 4.56
CA THR A 139 -3.23 1.16 4.88
C THR A 139 -4.64 1.06 5.48
N HIS A 140 -4.87 1.69 6.63
CA HIS A 140 -6.16 1.56 7.33
C HIS A 140 -7.28 2.40 6.74
N ASP A 141 -6.99 3.56 6.16
CA ASP A 141 -8.00 4.44 5.62
C ASP A 141 -8.05 4.32 4.08
N ILE A 142 -9.25 4.03 3.57
CA ILE A 142 -9.52 4.00 2.13
C ILE A 142 -9.17 5.35 1.47
N LYS A 143 -9.29 6.47 2.21
CA LYS A 143 -8.95 7.79 1.70
C LYS A 143 -7.46 7.95 1.42
N ASP A 144 -6.60 7.29 2.20
CA ASP A 144 -5.14 7.32 2.04
C ASP A 144 -4.67 6.34 0.95
N ASN A 145 -5.57 5.48 0.47
CA ASN A 145 -5.29 4.48 -0.56
C ASN A 145 -5.37 5.00 -2.02
N GLY A 146 -5.57 6.30 -2.22
CA GLY A 146 -5.77 6.87 -3.55
C GLY A 146 -4.68 6.50 -4.57
N ARG A 147 -3.41 6.49 -4.16
CA ARG A 147 -2.27 6.11 -5.03
C ARG A 147 -2.28 4.60 -5.34
N ALA A 148 -2.57 3.76 -4.35
CA ALA A 148 -2.68 2.32 -4.56
C ALA A 148 -3.83 1.97 -5.50
N LEU A 149 -5.02 2.54 -5.26
CA LEU A 149 -6.20 2.37 -6.11
C LEU A 149 -5.97 2.86 -7.54
N ARG A 150 -5.27 3.98 -7.70
CA ARG A 150 -4.87 4.47 -9.02
C ARG A 150 -3.99 3.44 -9.74
N ARG A 151 -2.97 2.90 -9.09
CA ARG A 151 -2.10 1.87 -9.67
C ARG A 151 -2.88 0.59 -10.02
N LEU A 152 -3.78 0.14 -9.14
CA LEU A 152 -4.66 -0.99 -9.39
C LEU A 152 -5.58 -0.76 -10.59
N THR A 153 -6.08 0.47 -10.78
CA THR A 153 -6.82 0.86 -11.99
C THR A 153 -5.94 0.77 -13.23
N GLU A 154 -4.75 1.37 -13.20
CA GLU A 154 -3.81 1.39 -14.34
C GLU A 154 -3.45 -0.04 -14.77
N THR A 155 -3.11 -0.92 -13.81
CA THR A 155 -2.78 -2.31 -14.10
C THR A 155 -3.97 -3.09 -14.65
N ALA A 156 -5.17 -2.90 -14.10
CA ALA A 156 -6.39 -3.54 -14.59
C ALA A 156 -6.74 -3.08 -16.03
N LEU A 157 -6.55 -1.81 -16.36
CA LEU A 157 -6.75 -1.29 -17.72
C LEU A 157 -5.77 -1.92 -18.72
N ILE A 158 -4.48 -1.99 -18.35
CA ILE A 158 -3.43 -2.56 -19.21
C ILE A 158 -3.66 -4.05 -19.49
N THR A 159 -4.14 -4.79 -18.46
CA THR A 159 -4.41 -6.23 -18.56
C THR A 159 -5.80 -6.57 -19.11
N GLY A 160 -6.61 -5.58 -19.49
CA GLY A 160 -7.96 -5.76 -20.02
C GLY A 160 -9.01 -6.16 -19.00
N GLN A 161 -8.74 -6.01 -17.71
CA GLN A 161 -9.66 -6.30 -16.61
C GLN A 161 -10.60 -5.10 -16.35
N TYR A 162 -11.41 -4.74 -17.36
CA TYR A 162 -12.18 -3.50 -17.36
C TYR A 162 -13.23 -3.43 -16.24
N ASP A 163 -13.91 -4.53 -15.91
CA ASP A 163 -14.87 -4.58 -14.80
C ASP A 163 -14.22 -4.29 -13.44
N LEU A 164 -12.98 -4.77 -13.26
CA LEU A 164 -12.20 -4.51 -12.07
C LEU A 164 -11.72 -3.04 -12.04
N ALA A 165 -11.28 -2.52 -13.18
CA ALA A 165 -10.89 -1.13 -13.31
C ALA A 165 -12.06 -0.19 -12.96
N LEU A 166 -13.29 -0.48 -13.42
CA LEU A 166 -14.48 0.30 -13.10
C LEU A 166 -14.77 0.36 -11.59
N LYS A 167 -14.55 -0.73 -10.86
CA LYS A 167 -14.73 -0.75 -9.39
C LYS A 167 -13.76 0.21 -8.71
N TYR A 168 -12.48 0.19 -9.09
CA TYR A 168 -11.48 1.10 -8.52
C TYR A 168 -11.72 2.56 -8.93
N ILE A 169 -12.11 2.80 -10.19
CA ILE A 169 -12.48 4.12 -10.71
C ILE A 169 -13.63 4.70 -9.87
N SER A 170 -14.67 3.93 -9.59
CA SER A 170 -15.82 4.38 -8.81
C SER A 170 -15.40 4.86 -7.40
N ILE A 171 -14.49 4.15 -6.74
CA ILE A 171 -13.96 4.56 -5.43
C ILE A 171 -13.13 5.87 -5.56
N LEU A 172 -12.33 5.98 -6.63
CA LEU A 172 -11.48 7.15 -6.85
C LEU A 172 -12.27 8.41 -7.24
N GLU A 173 -13.45 8.26 -7.83
CA GLU A 173 -14.34 9.38 -8.14
C GLU A 173 -14.87 10.09 -6.90
N ASP A 174 -14.93 9.41 -5.76
CA ASP A 174 -15.28 9.99 -4.47
C ASP A 174 -14.08 10.71 -3.80
N ASN A 175 -12.85 10.43 -4.26
CA ASN A 175 -11.65 11.06 -3.73
C ASN A 175 -11.35 12.39 -4.46
N PRO A 176 -11.40 13.55 -3.79
CA PRO A 176 -11.21 14.86 -4.42
C PRO A 176 -9.91 15.00 -5.22
N THR A 177 -8.82 14.38 -4.73
CA THR A 177 -7.49 14.44 -5.37
C THR A 177 -7.43 13.64 -6.66
N HIS A 178 -8.16 12.52 -6.75
CA HIS A 178 -8.09 11.58 -7.88
C HIS A 178 -9.31 11.64 -8.81
N ARG A 179 -10.38 12.33 -8.42
CA ARG A 179 -11.66 12.40 -9.14
C ARG A 179 -11.52 12.74 -10.62
N LYS A 180 -10.75 13.78 -10.94
CA LYS A 180 -10.56 14.19 -12.32
C LYS A 180 -9.92 13.08 -13.15
N TRP A 181 -8.82 12.53 -12.64
CA TRP A 181 -8.11 11.43 -13.29
C TRP A 181 -9.01 10.19 -13.45
N ALA A 182 -9.76 9.83 -12.42
CA ALA A 182 -10.68 8.68 -12.44
C ALA A 182 -11.74 8.81 -13.55
N ARG A 183 -12.34 10.00 -13.69
CA ARG A 183 -13.31 10.29 -14.77
C ARG A 183 -12.69 10.19 -16.16
N ASP A 184 -11.44 10.62 -16.32
CA ASP A 184 -10.74 10.48 -17.59
C ASP A 184 -10.45 9.01 -17.90
N MET A 185 -10.11 8.20 -16.89
CA MET A 185 -9.89 6.75 -17.06
C MET A 185 -11.17 5.96 -17.31
N ARG A 186 -12.33 6.43 -16.85
CA ARG A 186 -13.63 5.83 -17.20
C ARG A 186 -13.85 5.82 -18.70
N LYS A 187 -13.45 6.88 -19.40
CA LYS A 187 -13.51 6.95 -20.87
C LYS A 187 -12.66 5.86 -21.54
N ALA A 188 -11.55 5.48 -20.90
CA ALA A 188 -10.70 4.40 -21.40
C ALA A 188 -11.37 3.02 -21.31
N VAL A 189 -12.30 2.82 -20.38
CA VAL A 189 -13.11 1.59 -20.30
C VAL A 189 -14.19 1.57 -21.37
N GLU A 190 -14.82 2.72 -21.64
CA GLU A 190 -15.83 2.88 -22.68
C GLU A 190 -15.25 2.74 -24.09
N ASN A 191 -13.98 3.12 -24.26
CA ASN A 191 -13.24 2.98 -25.50
C ASN A 191 -11.82 2.44 -25.21
N PRO A 192 -11.60 1.11 -25.28
CA PRO A 192 -10.31 0.47 -25.02
C PRO A 192 -9.16 1.02 -25.88
N ASP A 193 -9.42 1.48 -27.09
CA ASP A 193 -8.43 2.09 -27.97
C ASP A 193 -7.85 3.40 -27.38
N PHE A 194 -8.55 4.00 -26.43
CA PHE A 194 -8.07 5.18 -25.72
C PHE A 194 -6.81 4.91 -24.90
N ILE A 195 -6.67 3.70 -24.33
CA ILE A 195 -5.47 3.30 -23.58
C ILE A 195 -4.26 3.27 -24.54
N GLU A 196 -4.47 2.84 -25.77
CA GLU A 196 -3.42 2.81 -26.81
C GLU A 196 -3.00 4.21 -27.25
N GLN A 197 -3.81 5.24 -27.00
CA GLN A 197 -3.47 6.62 -27.27
C GLN A 197 -2.67 7.29 -26.15
N ILE A 198 -2.50 6.63 -24.98
CA ILE A 198 -1.68 7.13 -23.88
C ILE A 198 -0.26 6.56 -24.02
N PRO A 199 0.75 7.35 -24.46
CA PRO A 199 2.08 6.83 -24.82
C PRO A 199 2.74 6.05 -23.69
N ALA A 200 2.54 6.49 -22.43
CA ALA A 200 3.10 5.80 -21.27
C ALA A 200 2.54 4.37 -21.11
N TYR A 201 1.25 4.18 -21.37
CA TYR A 201 0.61 2.87 -21.25
C TYR A 201 0.91 1.97 -22.45
N GLN A 202 1.05 2.52 -23.64
CA GLN A 202 1.49 1.75 -24.82
C GLN A 202 2.84 1.06 -24.58
N ILE A 203 3.82 1.82 -24.08
CA ILE A 203 5.16 1.29 -23.79
C ILE A 203 5.08 0.17 -22.75
N ILE A 204 4.31 0.38 -21.67
CA ILE A 204 4.16 -0.60 -20.60
C ILE A 204 3.43 -1.85 -21.10
N LYS A 205 2.31 -1.68 -21.83
CA LYS A 205 1.55 -2.78 -22.43
C LYS A 205 2.42 -3.62 -23.35
N LYS A 206 3.16 -2.99 -24.26
CA LYS A 206 4.09 -3.68 -25.15
C LYS A 206 5.18 -4.46 -24.38
N THR A 207 5.72 -3.86 -23.32
CA THR A 207 6.72 -4.53 -22.47
C THR A 207 6.08 -5.70 -21.72
N TYR A 208 4.85 -5.54 -21.22
CA TYR A 208 4.07 -6.57 -20.53
C TYR A 208 3.80 -7.79 -21.45
N GLU A 209 3.40 -7.54 -22.70
CA GLU A 209 3.13 -8.60 -23.69
C GLU A 209 4.39 -9.41 -24.08
N THR A 210 5.58 -8.82 -23.90
CA THR A 210 6.87 -9.45 -24.24
C THR A 210 7.67 -9.94 -23.03
N ALA A 211 7.33 -9.49 -21.83
CA ALA A 211 8.02 -9.87 -20.60
C ALA A 211 7.44 -11.18 -20.06
N GLU A 212 8.30 -12.11 -19.69
CA GLU A 212 7.92 -13.23 -18.85
C GLU A 212 7.64 -12.72 -17.42
N ASP A 213 6.40 -12.31 -17.17
CA ASP A 213 5.93 -11.93 -15.82
C ASP A 213 5.61 -13.22 -15.03
N THR A 214 6.62 -14.09 -14.93
CA THR A 214 6.52 -15.48 -14.45
C THR A 214 6.47 -15.64 -12.93
N PHE A 215 6.43 -14.57 -12.18
CA PHE A 215 6.41 -14.62 -10.72
C PHE A 215 5.05 -14.99 -10.08
N PHE A 216 4.12 -15.55 -10.87
CA PHE A 216 2.77 -15.94 -10.40
C PHE A 216 2.44 -17.43 -10.54
N LEU A 217 3.42 -18.26 -10.80
CA LEU A 217 3.24 -19.72 -10.73
C LEU A 217 3.74 -20.29 -9.41
#